data_24a432ac60959486610ba1e15d555b00
#
_entry.id   24a432ac60959486610ba1e15d555b00
#
_cell.length_a   1.000
_cell.length_b   1.000
_cell.length_c   1.000
_cell.angle_alpha   90.00
_cell.angle_beta   90.00
_cell.angle_gamma   90.00
#
_symmetry.space_group_name_H-M   'P 1'
#
loop_
_entity.id
_entity.type
_entity.pdbx_description
1 polymer ?
#
loop_
_entity_poly.entity_id
_entity_poly.type
_entity_poly.pdbx_seq_one_letter_code
_entity_poly.pdbx_strand_id
1 'polypeptide(L)'
;MSDTANISADAIAALLGGLAGALTDAQQTMAEMPPADSFGRPLPSYRIPELDFTFEIETVEASNSASNGKRWLLQPSGTSSSRNTINSTISGKIVAVPPNGGLPQTLIAAIQRGDSLEVRLSNNAGEILTQTPVELEFDAEASSALYGITLTPARRLTLLDAQQTQTDQTGTAIIGIGRSALQAGESAVVLVRAAGAETRISLKKET
;
A
#
# COMPACT_ATOMS: atom_id res chain seq x y z
N MET A 1 12.57 -3.14 39.29
CA MET A 1 12.00 -4.32 38.59
C MET A 1 11.61 -4.07 37.12
N SER A 2 11.69 -2.83 36.62
CA SER A 2 11.24 -2.49 35.24
C SER A 2 12.26 -2.81 34.12
N ASP A 3 13.57 -2.83 34.42
CA ASP A 3 14.59 -2.95 33.35
C ASP A 3 14.72 -4.34 32.73
N THR A 4 14.45 -5.40 33.50
CA THR A 4 14.59 -6.79 32.99
C THR A 4 13.48 -7.17 32.02
N ALA A 5 12.27 -6.63 32.23
CA ALA A 5 11.13 -6.88 31.36
C ALA A 5 11.31 -6.19 29.98
N ASN A 6 11.95 -5.03 29.96
CA ASN A 6 12.19 -4.27 28.71
C ASN A 6 13.23 -4.96 27.82
N ILE A 7 14.31 -5.52 28.38
CA ILE A 7 15.36 -6.22 27.60
C ILE A 7 14.79 -7.47 26.92
N SER A 8 13.88 -8.19 27.59
CA SER A 8 13.24 -9.37 27.01
C SER A 8 12.26 -8.99 25.89
N ALA A 9 11.51 -7.91 26.07
CA ALA A 9 10.57 -7.41 25.05
C ALA A 9 11.31 -6.93 23.79
N ASP A 10 12.39 -6.20 23.95
CA ASP A 10 13.21 -5.70 22.84
C ASP A 10 13.86 -6.85 22.05
N ALA A 11 14.34 -7.89 22.71
CA ALA A 11 14.92 -9.06 22.06
C ALA A 11 13.86 -9.84 21.26
N ILE A 12 12.65 -10.00 21.80
CA ILE A 12 11.53 -10.66 21.10
C ILE A 12 11.11 -9.81 19.89
N ALA A 13 11.00 -8.49 20.06
CA ALA A 13 10.68 -7.58 18.96
C ALA A 13 11.72 -7.65 17.84
N ALA A 14 13.02 -7.73 18.17
CA ALA A 14 14.10 -7.88 17.21
C ALA A 14 14.03 -9.22 16.45
N LEU A 15 13.71 -10.33 17.14
CA LEU A 15 13.51 -11.64 16.51
C LEU A 15 12.32 -11.63 15.54
N LEU A 16 11.18 -11.10 15.95
CA LEU A 16 9.98 -11.01 15.11
C LEU A 16 10.20 -10.08 13.93
N GLY A 17 10.89 -8.95 14.14
CA GLY A 17 11.27 -8.02 13.07
C GLY A 17 12.21 -8.66 12.06
N GLY A 18 13.21 -9.42 12.52
CA GLY A 18 14.11 -10.17 11.66
C GLY A 18 13.40 -11.24 10.83
N LEU A 19 12.44 -11.96 11.44
CA LEU A 19 11.64 -12.96 10.73
C LEU A 19 10.73 -12.31 9.68
N ALA A 20 10.06 -11.20 10.01
CA ALA A 20 9.23 -10.46 9.07
C ALA A 20 10.06 -9.90 7.90
N GLY A 21 11.26 -9.38 8.17
CA GLY A 21 12.21 -8.94 7.15
C GLY A 21 12.61 -10.06 6.20
N ALA A 22 13.05 -11.20 6.76
CA ALA A 22 13.44 -12.37 5.97
C ALA A 22 12.30 -12.92 5.10
N LEU A 23 11.05 -12.88 5.60
CA LEU A 23 9.87 -13.27 4.84
C LEU A 23 9.60 -12.30 3.69
N THR A 24 9.75 -11.00 3.93
CA THR A 24 9.60 -9.96 2.90
C THR A 24 10.63 -10.12 1.78
N ASP A 25 11.90 -10.34 2.13
CA ASP A 25 12.98 -10.55 1.18
C ASP A 25 12.75 -11.83 0.35
N ALA A 26 12.29 -12.92 1.00
CA ALA A 26 11.96 -14.15 0.32
C ALA A 26 10.80 -13.96 -0.69
N GLN A 27 9.75 -13.23 -0.30
CA GLN A 27 8.63 -12.92 -1.19
C GLN A 27 9.05 -12.02 -2.36
N GLN A 28 9.91 -11.05 -2.12
CA GLN A 28 10.46 -10.19 -3.16
C GLN A 28 11.30 -11.00 -4.16
N THR A 29 12.19 -11.87 -3.67
CA THR A 29 12.97 -12.77 -4.53
C THR A 29 12.08 -13.65 -5.41
N MET A 30 10.98 -14.17 -4.85
CA MET A 30 10.00 -14.95 -5.63
C MET A 30 9.26 -14.11 -6.66
N ALA A 31 8.96 -12.84 -6.35
CA ALA A 31 8.29 -11.92 -7.26
C ALA A 31 9.20 -11.45 -8.42
N GLU A 32 10.51 -11.43 -8.21
CA GLU A 32 11.51 -11.08 -9.23
C GLU A 32 11.79 -12.21 -10.21
N MET A 33 11.28 -13.43 -9.98
CA MET A 33 11.39 -14.52 -10.94
C MET A 33 10.69 -14.14 -12.26
N PRO A 34 11.32 -14.42 -13.42
CA PRO A 34 10.72 -14.10 -14.70
C PRO A 34 9.36 -14.80 -14.85
N PRO A 35 8.33 -14.12 -15.40
CA PRO A 35 7.00 -14.71 -15.53
C PRO A 35 6.92 -15.83 -16.55
N ALA A 36 7.94 -15.97 -17.41
CA ALA A 36 8.00 -16.99 -18.45
C ALA A 36 9.43 -17.54 -18.61
N ASP A 37 9.54 -18.78 -19.06
CA ASP A 37 10.81 -19.40 -19.42
C ASP A 37 11.37 -18.85 -20.75
N SER A 38 12.56 -19.29 -21.14
CA SER A 38 13.22 -18.92 -22.41
C SER A 38 12.43 -19.29 -23.67
N PHE A 39 11.41 -20.13 -23.55
CA PHE A 39 10.50 -20.55 -24.64
C PHE A 39 9.15 -19.82 -24.58
N GLY A 40 8.98 -18.82 -23.68
CA GLY A 40 7.74 -18.05 -23.55
C GLY A 40 6.62 -18.79 -22.79
N ARG A 41 6.90 -19.93 -22.14
CA ARG A 41 5.91 -20.66 -21.37
C ARG A 41 5.78 -20.01 -19.97
N PRO A 42 4.56 -19.78 -19.46
CA PRO A 42 4.36 -19.16 -18.14
C PRO A 42 4.95 -20.05 -17.05
N LEU A 43 5.76 -19.45 -16.18
CA LEU A 43 6.26 -20.09 -14.98
C LEU A 43 5.28 -19.91 -13.82
N PRO A 44 5.19 -20.90 -12.89
CA PRO A 44 4.35 -20.75 -11.72
C PRO A 44 4.86 -19.62 -10.82
N SER A 45 3.96 -18.77 -10.35
CA SER A 45 4.29 -17.77 -9.32
C SER A 45 4.13 -18.39 -7.93
N TYR A 46 5.14 -18.21 -7.10
CA TYR A 46 5.13 -18.68 -5.72
C TYR A 46 4.86 -17.53 -4.76
N ARG A 47 4.05 -17.80 -3.74
CA ARG A 47 3.79 -16.87 -2.63
C ARG A 47 3.77 -17.65 -1.33
N ILE A 48 4.25 -17.06 -0.26
CA ILE A 48 4.15 -17.61 1.09
C ILE A 48 2.91 -16.97 1.73
N PRO A 49 1.76 -17.67 1.78
CA PRO A 49 0.52 -17.09 2.31
C PRO A 49 0.56 -17.00 3.84
N GLU A 50 1.24 -17.93 4.49
CA GLU A 50 1.38 -17.99 5.94
C GLU A 50 2.69 -18.66 6.34
N LEU A 51 3.20 -18.28 7.50
CA LEU A 51 4.38 -18.88 8.13
C LEU A 51 4.07 -19.12 9.60
N ASP A 52 4.09 -20.37 10.03
CA ASP A 52 4.06 -20.75 11.43
C ASP A 52 5.49 -20.76 11.98
N PHE A 53 5.70 -20.22 13.17
CA PHE A 53 7.01 -20.21 13.82
C PHE A 53 6.92 -20.63 15.28
N THR A 54 7.98 -21.23 15.77
CA THR A 54 8.15 -21.59 17.17
C THR A 54 9.60 -21.31 17.56
N PHE A 55 9.81 -20.45 18.53
CA PHE A 55 11.12 -20.18 19.11
C PHE A 55 11.20 -20.78 20.51
N GLU A 56 12.22 -21.58 20.76
CA GLU A 56 12.59 -22.01 22.10
C GLU A 56 13.67 -21.07 22.63
N ILE A 57 13.37 -20.41 23.72
CA ILE A 57 14.21 -19.40 24.33
C ILE A 57 14.65 -19.90 25.69
N GLU A 58 15.95 -19.94 25.92
CA GLU A 58 16.54 -20.24 27.20
C GLU A 58 16.97 -18.92 27.89
N THR A 59 16.46 -18.69 29.09
CA THR A 59 16.84 -17.53 29.88
C THR A 59 17.87 -17.96 30.92
N VAL A 60 19.08 -17.44 30.82
CA VAL A 60 20.21 -17.79 31.69
C VAL A 60 20.50 -16.66 32.65
N GLU A 61 20.64 -17.00 33.93
CA GLU A 61 21.10 -16.05 34.95
C GLU A 61 22.62 -15.86 34.84
N ALA A 62 23.06 -14.72 34.32
CA ALA A 62 24.47 -14.34 34.28
C ALA A 62 24.82 -13.54 35.53
N SER A 63 25.69 -14.09 36.40
CA SER A 63 26.27 -13.37 37.52
C SER A 63 27.52 -12.63 37.07
N ASN A 64 27.51 -11.31 37.07
CA ASN A 64 28.70 -10.49 36.83
C ASN A 64 29.43 -10.29 38.17
N SER A 65 30.65 -10.76 38.28
CA SER A 65 31.49 -10.65 39.51
C SER A 65 31.88 -9.22 39.87
N ALA A 66 31.59 -8.22 39.01
CA ALA A 66 31.96 -6.83 39.22
C ALA A 66 30.82 -5.89 39.71
N SER A 67 29.59 -6.33 39.66
CA SER A 67 28.44 -5.61 40.22
C SER A 67 27.42 -6.63 40.72
N ASN A 68 26.93 -6.41 41.95
CA ASN A 68 25.96 -7.28 42.63
C ASN A 68 24.58 -7.40 41.90
N GLY A 69 24.55 -7.27 40.57
CA GLY A 69 23.35 -7.31 39.75
C GLY A 69 23.23 -8.64 38.99
N LYS A 70 22.11 -9.32 39.22
CA LYS A 70 21.70 -10.47 38.43
C LYS A 70 21.17 -9.97 37.09
N ARG A 71 21.71 -10.46 35.98
CA ARG A 71 21.29 -10.12 34.64
C ARG A 71 20.78 -11.36 33.94
N TRP A 72 19.59 -11.29 33.35
CA TRP A 72 19.04 -12.35 32.55
C TRP A 72 19.44 -12.15 31.08
N LEU A 73 19.98 -13.19 30.46
CA LEU A 73 20.35 -13.18 29.04
C LEU A 73 19.49 -14.19 28.29
N LEU A 74 18.97 -13.81 27.14
CA LEU A 74 18.29 -14.69 26.20
C LEU A 74 19.35 -15.36 25.34
N GLN A 75 19.34 -16.71 25.30
CA GLN A 75 20.20 -17.49 24.41
C GLN A 75 19.35 -18.52 23.64
N PRO A 76 19.76 -18.89 22.41
CA PRO A 76 19.16 -20.04 21.72
C PRO A 76 19.36 -21.31 22.54
N SER A 77 18.33 -22.12 22.63
CA SER A 77 18.36 -23.39 23.35
C SER A 77 19.49 -24.31 22.85
N GLY A 78 20.30 -24.85 23.76
CA GLY A 78 21.30 -25.85 23.46
C GLY A 78 22.78 -25.52 23.70
N THR A 79 23.12 -24.33 24.23
CA THR A 79 24.52 -23.90 24.39
C THR A 79 24.98 -23.66 25.85
N SER A 80 24.12 -23.83 26.86
CA SER A 80 24.50 -23.49 28.24
C SER A 80 24.59 -24.67 29.21
N SER A 81 25.63 -24.64 30.02
CA SER A 81 25.86 -25.53 31.17
C SER A 81 25.50 -24.87 32.52
N SER A 82 24.67 -23.84 32.52
CA SER A 82 24.36 -23.08 33.74
C SER A 82 23.16 -23.62 34.52
N ARG A 83 23.23 -23.51 35.82
CA ARG A 83 22.38 -24.19 36.81
C ARG A 83 20.96 -23.61 36.99
N ASN A 84 20.66 -22.48 36.40
CA ASN A 84 19.32 -21.86 36.46
C ASN A 84 18.90 -21.41 35.08
N THR A 85 18.23 -22.30 34.35
CA THR A 85 17.66 -22.04 33.04
C THR A 85 16.14 -22.07 33.11
N ILE A 86 15.51 -21.07 32.53
CA ILE A 86 14.06 -21.04 32.31
C ILE A 86 13.85 -21.19 30.81
N ASN A 87 13.28 -22.31 30.40
CA ASN A 87 12.91 -22.55 29.01
C ASN A 87 11.53 -21.95 28.75
N SER A 88 11.44 -21.07 27.77
CA SER A 88 10.20 -20.46 27.32
C SER A 88 10.02 -20.70 25.85
N THR A 89 8.79 -20.98 25.43
CA THR A 89 8.45 -21.16 24.03
C THR A 89 7.59 -20.00 23.57
N ILE A 90 7.97 -19.37 22.46
CA ILE A 90 7.17 -18.36 21.76
C ILE A 90 6.78 -18.95 20.43
N SER A 91 5.50 -19.09 20.20
CA SER A 91 4.96 -19.53 18.92
C SER A 91 3.96 -18.51 18.38
N GLY A 92 3.88 -18.44 17.07
CA GLY A 92 2.95 -17.51 16.41
C GLY A 92 2.79 -17.86 14.94
N LYS A 93 1.94 -17.08 14.29
CA LYS A 93 1.65 -17.20 12.88
C LYS A 93 1.76 -15.81 12.23
N ILE A 94 2.54 -15.72 11.16
CA ILE A 94 2.58 -14.56 10.29
C ILE A 94 1.75 -14.87 9.05
N VAL A 95 0.76 -14.05 8.76
CA VAL A 95 -0.12 -14.19 7.60
C VAL A 95 0.10 -13.01 6.66
N ALA A 96 0.32 -13.29 5.38
CA ALA A 96 0.36 -12.25 4.37
C ALA A 96 -1.05 -11.68 4.19
N VAL A 97 -1.22 -10.41 4.56
CA VAL A 97 -2.47 -9.69 4.31
C VAL A 97 -2.32 -8.96 2.97
N PRO A 98 -3.18 -9.26 1.99
CA PRO A 98 -3.16 -8.53 0.73
C PRO A 98 -3.36 -7.02 0.96
N PRO A 99 -2.81 -6.15 0.11
CA PRO A 99 -3.11 -4.73 0.16
C PRO A 99 -4.63 -4.51 0.15
N ASN A 100 -5.10 -3.50 0.86
CA ASN A 100 -6.52 -3.20 1.10
C ASN A 100 -7.29 -4.28 1.89
N GLY A 101 -6.63 -5.06 2.74
CA GLY A 101 -7.27 -6.12 3.54
C GLY A 101 -7.84 -7.27 2.71
N GLY A 102 -7.32 -7.49 1.49
CA GLY A 102 -7.82 -8.51 0.57
C GLY A 102 -9.03 -8.08 -0.26
N LEU A 103 -9.47 -6.85 -0.10
CA LEU A 103 -10.52 -6.28 -0.97
C LEU A 103 -9.96 -6.04 -2.38
N PRO A 104 -10.75 -6.29 -3.42
CA PRO A 104 -10.35 -6.02 -4.79
C PRO A 104 -9.96 -4.55 -4.96
N GLN A 105 -8.83 -4.31 -5.63
CA GLN A 105 -8.31 -2.98 -5.85
C GLN A 105 -9.17 -2.22 -6.86
N THR A 106 -9.56 -1.00 -6.54
CA THR A 106 -10.33 -0.14 -7.43
C THR A 106 -9.47 0.33 -8.61
N LEU A 107 -10.02 0.22 -9.80
CA LEU A 107 -9.45 0.71 -11.06
C LEU A 107 -10.29 1.88 -11.56
N ILE A 108 -9.66 3.01 -11.83
CA ILE A 108 -10.29 4.20 -12.39
C ILE A 108 -9.81 4.35 -13.84
N ALA A 109 -10.72 4.28 -14.79
CA ALA A 109 -10.48 4.63 -16.18
C ALA A 109 -11.18 5.97 -16.47
N ALA A 110 -10.39 7.01 -16.76
CA ALA A 110 -10.92 8.34 -17.07
C ALA A 110 -10.54 8.74 -18.49
N ILE A 111 -11.49 9.24 -19.26
CA ILE A 111 -11.30 9.63 -20.66
C ILE A 111 -12.08 10.91 -20.96
N GLN A 112 -11.46 11.85 -21.65
CA GLN A 112 -12.17 13.01 -22.17
C GLN A 112 -12.84 12.66 -23.52
N ARG A 113 -14.11 13.03 -23.65
CA ARG A 113 -14.88 12.92 -24.89
C ARG A 113 -15.52 14.27 -25.21
N GLY A 114 -14.87 15.04 -26.05
CA GLY A 114 -15.30 16.42 -26.35
C GLY A 114 -15.34 17.27 -25.08
N ASP A 115 -16.51 17.84 -24.77
CA ASP A 115 -16.73 18.68 -23.58
C ASP A 115 -17.17 17.86 -22.35
N SER A 116 -16.92 16.56 -22.29
CA SER A 116 -17.24 15.73 -21.14
C SER A 116 -16.07 14.83 -20.71
N LEU A 117 -15.98 14.60 -19.42
CA LEU A 117 -15.10 13.63 -18.79
C LEU A 117 -15.92 12.40 -18.42
N GLU A 118 -15.62 11.27 -19.03
CA GLU A 118 -16.19 9.98 -18.71
C GLU A 118 -15.24 9.25 -17.73
N VAL A 119 -15.75 8.90 -16.55
CA VAL A 119 -15.02 8.14 -15.53
C VAL A 119 -15.70 6.78 -15.35
N ARG A 120 -14.97 5.70 -15.53
CA ARG A 120 -15.45 4.32 -15.29
C ARG A 120 -14.73 3.71 -14.10
N LEU A 121 -15.51 3.11 -13.22
CA LEU A 121 -14.99 2.42 -12.04
C LEU A 121 -15.25 0.91 -12.15
N SER A 122 -14.19 0.16 -11.95
CA SER A 122 -14.24 -1.29 -11.77
C SER A 122 -13.23 -1.69 -10.70
N ASN A 123 -13.17 -2.96 -10.38
CA ASN A 123 -12.08 -3.48 -9.56
C ASN A 123 -11.24 -4.51 -10.36
N ASN A 124 -10.12 -4.93 -9.79
CA ASN A 124 -9.24 -5.91 -10.43
C ASN A 124 -9.83 -7.34 -10.49
N ALA A 125 -10.99 -7.58 -9.85
CA ALA A 125 -11.78 -8.81 -10.02
C ALA A 125 -12.75 -8.73 -11.21
N GLY A 126 -12.82 -7.57 -11.89
CA GLY A 126 -13.70 -7.34 -13.03
C GLY A 126 -15.12 -6.91 -12.65
N GLU A 127 -15.38 -6.61 -11.39
CA GLU A 127 -16.67 -6.10 -10.94
C GLU A 127 -16.80 -4.61 -11.24
N ILE A 128 -17.99 -4.21 -11.66
CA ILE A 128 -18.35 -2.81 -11.92
C ILE A 128 -18.77 -2.16 -10.60
N LEU A 129 -18.19 -1.00 -10.29
CA LEU A 129 -18.50 -0.24 -9.08
C LEU A 129 -19.61 0.79 -9.38
N THR A 130 -20.84 0.43 -9.02
CA THR A 130 -22.03 1.28 -9.22
C THR A 130 -22.29 2.16 -8.01
N GLN A 131 -22.97 3.29 -8.20
CA GLN A 131 -23.35 4.23 -7.13
C GLN A 131 -22.18 4.62 -6.23
N THR A 132 -20.97 4.59 -6.77
CA THR A 132 -19.75 4.89 -6.05
C THR A 132 -19.42 6.37 -6.20
N PRO A 133 -19.15 7.09 -5.10
CA PRO A 133 -18.75 8.48 -5.16
C PRO A 133 -17.47 8.68 -5.94
N VAL A 134 -17.45 9.67 -6.82
CA VAL A 134 -16.31 10.13 -7.60
C VAL A 134 -16.04 11.58 -7.24
N GLU A 135 -14.85 11.87 -6.79
CA GLU A 135 -14.40 13.24 -6.48
C GLU A 135 -13.41 13.69 -7.55
N LEU A 136 -13.57 14.94 -7.97
CA LEU A 136 -12.73 15.56 -9.01
C LEU A 136 -12.16 16.87 -8.50
N GLU A 137 -10.85 17.02 -8.64
CA GLU A 137 -10.14 18.20 -8.19
C GLU A 137 -9.17 18.69 -9.27
N PHE A 138 -9.10 20.01 -9.50
CA PHE A 138 -8.06 20.59 -10.34
C PHE A 138 -6.69 20.43 -9.67
N ASP A 139 -5.78 19.71 -10.30
CA ASP A 139 -4.41 19.57 -9.84
C ASP A 139 -3.55 20.73 -10.35
N ALA A 140 -3.41 21.74 -9.47
CA ALA A 140 -2.69 22.97 -9.82
C ALA A 140 -1.19 22.74 -10.01
N GLU A 141 -0.60 21.82 -9.22
CA GLU A 141 0.82 21.50 -9.28
C GLU A 141 1.16 20.76 -10.57
N ALA A 142 0.41 19.69 -10.87
CA ALA A 142 0.60 18.92 -12.10
C ALA A 142 0.28 19.75 -13.35
N SER A 143 -0.74 20.61 -13.31
CA SER A 143 -1.07 21.52 -14.43
C SER A 143 0.03 22.51 -14.70
N SER A 144 0.62 23.10 -13.65
CA SER A 144 1.73 24.04 -13.79
C SER A 144 3.01 23.33 -14.28
N ALA A 145 3.32 22.14 -13.73
CA ALA A 145 4.52 21.39 -14.10
C ALA A 145 4.48 20.86 -15.53
N LEU A 146 3.33 20.35 -16.00
CA LEU A 146 3.22 19.72 -17.32
C LEU A 146 2.89 20.73 -18.44
N TYR A 147 2.10 21.75 -18.14
CA TYR A 147 1.55 22.66 -19.17
C TYR A 147 1.86 24.14 -18.92
N GLY A 148 2.53 24.47 -17.80
CA GLY A 148 2.82 25.85 -17.43
C GLY A 148 1.58 26.69 -17.14
N ILE A 149 0.42 26.04 -16.91
CA ILE A 149 -0.85 26.73 -16.74
C ILE A 149 -1.19 26.94 -15.26
N THR A 150 -1.66 28.15 -14.94
CA THR A 150 -2.18 28.49 -13.62
C THR A 150 -3.58 29.09 -13.79
N LEU A 151 -4.60 28.33 -13.36
CA LEU A 151 -5.98 28.82 -13.40
C LEU A 151 -6.29 29.71 -12.21
N THR A 152 -6.98 30.81 -12.45
CA THR A 152 -7.54 31.66 -11.40
C THR A 152 -8.62 30.88 -10.60
N PRO A 153 -8.90 31.25 -9.34
CA PRO A 153 -9.95 30.58 -8.56
C PRO A 153 -11.30 30.49 -9.28
N ALA A 154 -11.70 31.55 -9.99
CA ALA A 154 -12.94 31.57 -10.76
C ALA A 154 -12.93 30.54 -11.91
N ARG A 155 -11.81 30.42 -12.66
CA ARG A 155 -11.69 29.44 -13.73
C ARG A 155 -11.62 28.00 -13.20
N ARG A 156 -11.06 27.78 -12.01
CA ARG A 156 -11.04 26.44 -11.36
C ARG A 156 -12.44 25.97 -11.04
N LEU A 157 -13.28 26.84 -10.49
CA LEU A 157 -14.68 26.54 -10.14
C LEU A 157 -15.54 26.21 -11.36
N THR A 158 -15.19 26.76 -12.54
CA THR A 158 -15.93 26.53 -13.78
C THR A 158 -15.31 25.46 -14.68
N LEU A 159 -14.21 24.82 -14.24
CA LEU A 159 -13.53 23.80 -15.05
C LEU A 159 -14.37 22.53 -15.21
N LEU A 160 -15.07 22.17 -14.16
CA LEU A 160 -15.96 21.00 -14.12
C LEU A 160 -17.34 21.45 -13.64
N ASP A 161 -18.38 20.92 -14.24
CA ASP A 161 -19.76 21.22 -13.83
C ASP A 161 -20.08 20.68 -12.43
N ALA A 162 -19.37 19.64 -12.01
CA ALA A 162 -19.46 19.07 -10.67
C ALA A 162 -18.09 18.59 -10.17
N GLN A 163 -17.79 18.85 -8.89
CA GLN A 163 -16.61 18.34 -8.22
C GLN A 163 -16.84 16.98 -7.56
N GLN A 164 -18.09 16.58 -7.37
CA GLN A 164 -18.52 15.28 -6.87
C GLN A 164 -19.67 14.77 -7.69
N THR A 165 -19.66 13.48 -7.98
CA THR A 165 -20.73 12.77 -8.67
C THR A 165 -20.75 11.31 -8.21
N GLN A 166 -21.63 10.50 -8.76
CA GLN A 166 -21.68 9.06 -8.50
C GLN A 166 -21.73 8.30 -9.82
N THR A 167 -21.16 7.10 -9.83
CA THR A 167 -21.29 6.21 -10.98
C THR A 167 -22.73 5.69 -11.10
N ASP A 168 -23.17 5.52 -12.32
CA ASP A 168 -24.46 4.93 -12.67
C ASP A 168 -24.44 3.38 -12.53
N GLN A 169 -25.48 2.72 -13.02
CA GLN A 169 -25.60 1.25 -13.01
C GLN A 169 -24.56 0.55 -13.89
N THR A 170 -23.90 1.27 -14.78
CA THR A 170 -22.83 0.75 -15.64
C THR A 170 -21.43 1.04 -15.07
N GLY A 171 -21.36 1.60 -13.85
CA GLY A 171 -20.11 2.03 -13.22
C GLY A 171 -19.49 3.26 -13.88
N THR A 172 -20.29 4.04 -14.60
CA THR A 172 -19.83 5.22 -15.35
C THR A 172 -20.37 6.50 -14.74
N ALA A 173 -19.52 7.51 -14.60
CA ALA A 173 -19.89 8.87 -14.27
C ALA A 173 -19.50 9.79 -15.44
N ILE A 174 -20.40 10.69 -15.83
CA ILE A 174 -20.15 11.66 -16.89
C ILE A 174 -20.23 13.06 -16.26
N ILE A 175 -19.17 13.85 -16.46
CA ILE A 175 -19.02 15.19 -15.91
C ILE A 175 -18.76 16.17 -17.05
N GLY A 176 -19.51 17.26 -17.11
CA GLY A 176 -19.28 18.32 -18.08
C GLY A 176 -18.00 19.10 -17.80
N ILE A 177 -17.27 19.46 -18.86
CA ILE A 177 -16.10 20.32 -18.80
C ILE A 177 -16.53 21.72 -19.21
N GLY A 178 -16.29 22.69 -18.34
CA GLY A 178 -16.68 24.08 -18.58
C GLY A 178 -15.90 24.71 -19.73
N ARG A 179 -16.63 25.06 -20.80
CA ARG A 179 -16.04 25.61 -22.04
C ARG A 179 -15.23 26.89 -21.86
N SER A 180 -15.54 27.68 -20.82
CA SER A 180 -14.88 28.94 -20.54
C SER A 180 -13.68 28.83 -19.62
N ALA A 181 -13.46 27.65 -19.03
CA ALA A 181 -12.39 27.46 -18.06
C ALA A 181 -11.00 27.35 -18.70
N LEU A 182 -10.93 26.75 -19.90
CA LEU A 182 -9.70 26.61 -20.69
C LEU A 182 -9.80 27.45 -21.95
N GLN A 183 -8.69 28.07 -22.37
CA GLN A 183 -8.56 28.71 -23.67
C GLN A 183 -8.18 27.68 -24.74
N ALA A 184 -8.37 28.03 -26.01
CA ALA A 184 -7.96 27.15 -27.09
C ALA A 184 -6.47 26.78 -27.00
N GLY A 185 -6.17 25.48 -27.01
CA GLY A 185 -4.81 24.96 -26.84
C GLY A 185 -4.31 24.83 -25.39
N GLU A 186 -5.04 25.35 -24.40
CA GLU A 186 -4.71 25.10 -22.99
C GLU A 186 -5.10 23.68 -22.58
N SER A 187 -4.27 23.10 -21.69
CA SER A 187 -4.54 21.80 -21.07
C SER A 187 -4.42 21.92 -19.55
N ALA A 188 -5.26 21.23 -18.83
CA ALA A 188 -5.25 21.21 -17.36
C ALA A 188 -5.29 19.77 -16.85
N VAL A 189 -4.72 19.52 -15.69
CA VAL A 189 -4.75 18.20 -15.04
C VAL A 189 -5.85 18.21 -13.99
N VAL A 190 -6.65 17.14 -14.00
CA VAL A 190 -7.68 16.87 -12.98
C VAL A 190 -7.30 15.58 -12.28
N LEU A 191 -7.34 15.61 -10.97
CA LEU A 191 -7.21 14.45 -10.09
C LEU A 191 -8.61 13.88 -9.87
N VAL A 192 -8.74 12.58 -10.14
CA VAL A 192 -9.97 11.80 -9.94
C VAL A 192 -9.75 10.83 -8.80
N ARG A 193 -10.60 10.87 -7.79
CA ARG A 193 -10.56 9.96 -6.63
C ARG A 193 -11.86 9.19 -6.51
N ALA A 194 -11.77 7.90 -6.26
CA ALA A 194 -12.95 7.04 -6.00
C ALA A 194 -12.55 5.77 -5.25
N ALA A 195 -13.30 5.39 -4.23
CA ALA A 195 -13.16 4.15 -3.48
C ALA A 195 -11.68 3.83 -3.09
N GLY A 196 -10.95 4.85 -2.60
CA GLY A 196 -9.57 4.71 -2.14
C GLY A 196 -8.49 4.67 -3.24
N ALA A 197 -8.88 4.76 -4.52
CA ALA A 197 -7.97 4.91 -5.65
C ALA A 197 -7.94 6.35 -6.17
N GLU A 198 -6.84 6.72 -6.82
CA GLU A 198 -6.71 8.01 -7.49
C GLU A 198 -6.03 7.87 -8.85
N THR A 199 -6.40 8.74 -9.78
CA THR A 199 -5.75 8.87 -11.08
C THR A 199 -5.76 10.33 -11.55
N ARG A 200 -4.87 10.67 -12.47
CA ARG A 200 -4.77 11.98 -13.09
C ARG A 200 -5.13 11.90 -14.55
N ILE A 201 -5.90 12.85 -15.02
CA ILE A 201 -6.24 13.00 -16.43
C ILE A 201 -5.97 14.41 -16.91
N SER A 202 -5.44 14.52 -18.11
CA SER A 202 -5.27 15.81 -18.79
C SER A 202 -6.52 16.14 -19.58
N LEU A 203 -7.13 17.28 -19.29
CA LEU A 203 -8.22 17.85 -20.04
C LEU A 203 -7.66 18.87 -21.02
N LYS A 204 -8.11 18.83 -22.25
CA LYS A 204 -7.72 19.75 -23.30
C LYS A 204 -8.96 20.37 -23.94
N LYS A 205 -8.91 21.68 -24.18
CA LYS A 205 -9.95 22.30 -25.00
C LYS A 205 -9.70 21.97 -26.46
N GLU A 206 -10.66 21.30 -27.08
CA GLU A 206 -10.69 21.13 -28.54
C GLU A 206 -10.94 22.47 -29.21
N THR A 207 -10.31 22.66 -30.37
CA THR A 207 -10.32 23.93 -31.11
C THR A 207 -11.61 24.06 -31.89
#